data_4f33414ab0d1ebc06a4410fb3eb28dd6
#
_entry.id   4f33414ab0d1ebc06a4410fb3eb28dd6
#
_cell.length_a   1.000
_cell.length_b   1.000
_cell.length_c   1.000
_cell.angle_alpha   90.00
_cell.angle_beta   90.00
_cell.angle_gamma   90.00
#
_symmetry.space_group_name_H-M   'P 1'
#
loop_
_entity.id
_entity.type
_entity.pdbx_description
1 polymer ?
#
loop_
_entity_poly.entity_id
_entity_poly.type
_entity_poly.pdbx_seq_one_letter_code
_entity_poly.pdbx_strand_id
1 'polypeptide(L)'
;MGRVPTGDGLDQPAFSLLLEAAQRENCWVKICGAERISTMGPPFTDAIPFAQALLEVSEDRILWGTDWPHPNITRSMPNDGDLVDLIPLLLPQQHLQKKVLVDNPDRLYNFG
;
A
#
# COMPACT_ATOMS: atom_id res chain seq x y z
N MET A 1 -3.23 -1.25 2.93
CA MET A 1 -3.92 -2.12 1.92
C MET A 1 -5.05 -2.96 2.54
N GLY A 2 -5.84 -2.40 3.43
CA GLY A 2 -7.05 -3.01 3.96
C GLY A 2 -6.87 -4.30 4.77
N ARG A 3 -5.64 -4.63 5.14
CA ARG A 3 -5.29 -5.89 5.84
C ARG A 3 -5.75 -7.16 5.13
N VAL A 4 -5.92 -7.11 3.79
CA VAL A 4 -6.27 -8.31 3.02
C VAL A 4 -5.06 -9.24 2.93
N PRO A 5 -5.16 -10.51 3.36
CA PRO A 5 -4.01 -11.41 3.35
C PRO A 5 -3.65 -11.83 1.91
N THR A 6 -2.36 -11.77 1.58
CA THR A 6 -1.88 -12.14 0.24
C THR A 6 -2.13 -13.61 -0.09
N GLY A 7 -2.13 -14.47 0.93
CA GLY A 7 -2.33 -15.92 0.75
C GLY A 7 -3.68 -16.29 0.14
N ASP A 8 -4.69 -15.43 0.27
CA ASP A 8 -6.03 -15.67 -0.29
C ASP A 8 -6.17 -15.17 -1.73
N GLY A 9 -5.11 -14.59 -2.28
CA GLY A 9 -5.05 -14.17 -3.69
C GLY A 9 -5.78 -12.87 -4.00
N LEU A 10 -5.61 -12.40 -5.24
CA LEU A 10 -6.23 -11.16 -5.73
C LEU A 10 -7.75 -11.29 -5.89
N ASP A 11 -8.25 -12.51 -6.07
CA ASP A 11 -9.68 -12.77 -6.31
C ASP A 11 -10.50 -12.86 -5.02
N GLN A 12 -9.87 -12.71 -3.85
CA GLN A 12 -10.60 -12.78 -2.59
C GLN A 12 -11.66 -11.68 -2.48
N PRO A 13 -12.86 -11.98 -1.92
CA PRO A 13 -13.95 -11.01 -1.83
C PRO A 13 -13.58 -9.71 -1.11
N ALA A 14 -12.78 -9.81 -0.05
CA ALA A 14 -12.34 -8.63 0.71
C ALA A 14 -11.53 -7.65 -0.15
N PHE A 15 -10.68 -8.17 -1.03
CA PHE A 15 -9.89 -7.31 -1.92
C PHE A 15 -10.74 -6.72 -3.04
N SER A 16 -11.70 -7.48 -3.57
CA SER A 16 -12.66 -6.97 -4.57
C SER A 16 -13.46 -5.80 -4.02
N LEU A 17 -13.91 -5.88 -2.76
CA LEU A 17 -14.61 -4.78 -2.09
C LEU A 17 -13.70 -3.57 -1.89
N LEU A 18 -12.42 -3.79 -1.57
CA LEU A 18 -11.46 -2.70 -1.42
C LEU A 18 -11.21 -1.98 -2.75
N LEU A 19 -11.06 -2.74 -3.84
CA LEU A 19 -10.90 -2.15 -5.19
C LEU A 19 -12.12 -1.33 -5.59
N GLU A 20 -13.32 -1.83 -5.31
CA GLU A 20 -14.57 -1.12 -5.57
C GLU A 20 -14.63 0.19 -4.76
N ALA A 21 -14.32 0.12 -3.46
CA ALA A 21 -14.30 1.29 -2.59
C ALA A 21 -13.25 2.32 -3.05
N ALA A 22 -12.08 1.87 -3.48
CA ALA A 22 -10.99 2.74 -3.93
C ALA A 22 -11.34 3.59 -5.16
N GLN A 23 -12.34 3.17 -5.94
CA GLN A 23 -12.80 3.93 -7.10
C GLN A 23 -13.67 5.13 -6.72
N ARG A 24 -14.15 5.21 -5.48
CA ARG A 24 -14.99 6.32 -5.02
C ARG A 24 -14.14 7.56 -4.74
N GLU A 25 -14.64 8.73 -5.12
CA GLU A 25 -13.92 10.00 -4.98
C GLU A 25 -13.58 10.36 -3.53
N ASN A 26 -14.36 9.87 -2.58
CA ASN A 26 -14.16 10.15 -1.16
C ASN A 26 -13.35 9.05 -0.44
N CYS A 27 -12.80 8.10 -1.17
CA CYS A 27 -12.04 7.00 -0.58
C CYS A 27 -10.55 7.13 -0.92
N TRP A 28 -9.72 7.09 0.11
CA TRP A 28 -8.26 7.12 0.03
C TRP A 28 -7.71 5.81 0.59
N VAL A 29 -6.70 5.26 -0.05
CA VAL A 29 -6.09 3.99 0.38
C VAL A 29 -4.59 4.19 0.60
N LYS A 30 -4.09 3.71 1.74
CA LYS A 30 -2.66 3.62 1.99
C LYS A 30 -2.15 2.26 1.53
N ILE A 31 -1.18 2.24 0.64
CA ILE A 31 -0.47 1.02 0.23
C ILE A 31 0.69 0.71 1.19
N CYS A 32 0.41 0.81 2.47
CA CYS A 32 1.31 0.46 3.56
C CYS A 32 0.93 -0.89 4.16
N GLY A 33 1.77 -1.40 5.06
CA GLY A 33 1.49 -2.64 5.77
C GLY A 33 1.74 -3.89 4.94
N ALA A 34 2.69 -3.84 3.99
CA ALA A 34 3.10 -5.02 3.24
C ALA A 34 3.50 -6.18 4.17
N GLU A 35 4.20 -5.86 5.26
CA GLU A 35 4.62 -6.80 6.29
C GLU A 35 3.45 -7.45 7.03
N ARG A 36 2.27 -6.81 7.02
CA ARG A 36 1.08 -7.33 7.69
C ARG A 36 0.30 -8.33 6.86
N ILE A 37 0.29 -8.11 5.55
CA ILE A 37 -0.53 -8.92 4.63
C ILE A 37 0.28 -10.04 3.98
N SER A 38 1.61 -9.89 3.93
CA SER A 38 2.50 -10.85 3.29
C SER A 38 2.56 -12.17 4.04
N THR A 39 2.62 -13.27 3.29
CA THR A 39 2.96 -14.60 3.79
C THR A 39 4.45 -14.92 3.63
N MET A 40 5.21 -13.99 3.04
CA MET A 40 6.65 -14.08 2.80
C MET A 40 7.41 -13.19 3.79
N GLY A 41 8.69 -13.45 3.98
CA GLY A 41 9.56 -12.52 4.67
C GLY A 41 9.93 -11.32 3.79
N PRO A 42 10.76 -10.38 4.33
CA PRO A 42 11.24 -9.27 3.51
C PRO A 42 11.88 -9.76 2.21
N PRO A 43 11.67 -9.08 1.09
CA PRO A 43 11.07 -7.75 0.93
C PRO A 43 9.54 -7.74 0.66
N PHE A 44 8.79 -8.76 1.09
CA PHE A 44 7.31 -8.78 1.02
C PHE A 44 6.76 -8.65 -0.41
N THR A 45 7.40 -9.31 -1.37
CA THR A 45 7.09 -9.14 -2.80
C THR A 45 5.70 -9.62 -3.21
N ASP A 46 5.09 -10.49 -2.42
CA ASP A 46 3.72 -10.95 -2.62
C ASP A 46 2.67 -9.84 -2.41
N ALA A 47 3.03 -8.73 -1.79
CA ALA A 47 2.18 -7.56 -1.65
C ALA A 47 2.16 -6.66 -2.91
N ILE A 48 3.13 -6.79 -3.81
CA ILE A 48 3.27 -5.92 -4.99
C ILE A 48 2.03 -5.97 -5.90
N PRO A 49 1.50 -7.14 -6.29
CA PRO A 49 0.32 -7.18 -7.15
C PRO A 49 -0.90 -6.48 -6.56
N PHE A 50 -1.05 -6.52 -5.23
CA PHE A 50 -2.16 -5.85 -4.54
C PHE A 50 -2.03 -4.33 -4.63
N ALA A 51 -0.84 -3.80 -4.41
CA ALA A 51 -0.56 -2.37 -4.57
C ALA A 51 -0.78 -1.91 -6.01
N GLN A 52 -0.30 -2.69 -6.98
CA GLN A 52 -0.45 -2.38 -8.39
C GLN A 52 -1.92 -2.34 -8.82
N ALA A 53 -2.74 -3.29 -8.35
CA ALA A 53 -4.16 -3.30 -8.65
C ALA A 53 -4.88 -2.07 -8.08
N LEU A 54 -4.51 -1.64 -6.88
CA LEU A 54 -5.05 -0.42 -6.28
C LEU A 54 -4.66 0.84 -7.06
N LEU A 55 -3.41 0.91 -7.52
CA LEU A 55 -2.93 2.02 -8.33
C LEU A 55 -3.66 2.13 -9.67
N GLU A 56 -3.96 1.00 -10.31
CA GLU A 56 -4.70 0.97 -11.57
C GLU A 56 -6.08 1.60 -11.45
N VAL A 57 -6.76 1.42 -10.32
CA VAL A 57 -8.12 1.94 -10.15
C VAL A 57 -8.18 3.32 -9.51
N SER A 58 -7.12 3.78 -8.85
CA SER A 58 -7.21 5.03 -8.06
C SER A 58 -5.86 5.67 -7.74
N GLU A 59 -4.96 5.82 -8.70
CA GLU A 59 -3.61 6.36 -8.43
C GLU A 59 -3.61 7.75 -7.78
N ASP A 60 -4.67 8.54 -7.98
CA ASP A 60 -4.77 9.91 -7.45
C ASP A 60 -5.14 9.97 -5.96
N ARG A 61 -5.58 8.86 -5.39
CA ARG A 61 -5.99 8.77 -3.98
C ARG A 61 -5.28 7.64 -3.24
N ILE A 62 -4.06 7.35 -3.66
CA ILE A 62 -3.18 6.38 -3.01
C ILE A 62 -2.12 7.12 -2.21
N LEU A 63 -1.87 6.64 -1.00
CA LEU A 63 -0.83 7.13 -0.10
C LEU A 63 0.09 5.99 0.29
N TRP A 64 1.25 6.32 0.85
CA TRP A 64 2.20 5.36 1.38
C TRP A 64 2.67 5.79 2.78
N GLY A 65 3.12 4.82 3.58
CA GLY A 65 3.73 5.03 4.87
C GLY A 65 4.31 3.74 5.41
N THR A 66 5.12 3.83 6.45
CA THR A 66 5.77 2.66 7.07
C THR A 66 4.88 1.93 8.07
N ASP A 67 3.84 2.58 8.56
CA ASP A 67 3.02 2.10 9.67
C ASP A 67 3.81 2.06 11.00
N TRP A 68 4.93 2.80 11.09
CA TRP A 68 5.69 2.90 12.34
C TRP A 68 4.78 3.43 13.47
N PRO A 69 4.81 2.90 14.68
CA PRO A 69 5.74 1.91 15.22
C PRO A 69 5.30 0.44 15.12
N HIS A 70 4.53 0.08 14.11
CA HIS A 70 4.09 -1.29 13.79
C HIS A 70 3.30 -1.95 14.94
N PRO A 71 2.22 -1.34 15.43
CA PRO A 71 1.47 -1.87 16.55
C PRO A 71 0.86 -3.25 16.24
N ASN A 72 0.78 -4.09 17.26
CA ASN A 72 0.18 -5.42 17.16
C ASN A 72 0.90 -6.40 16.21
N ILE A 73 2.19 -6.18 15.94
CA ILE A 73 3.02 -7.16 15.25
C ILE A 73 3.46 -8.22 16.26
N THR A 74 3.13 -9.48 15.99
CA THR A 74 3.44 -10.62 16.85
C THR A 74 4.63 -11.46 16.37
N ARG A 75 5.11 -11.18 15.17
CA ARG A 75 6.29 -11.79 14.56
C ARG A 75 7.43 -10.76 14.50
N SER A 76 8.51 -11.09 13.79
CA SER A 76 9.65 -10.16 13.66
C SER A 76 9.22 -8.76 13.28
N MET A 77 9.69 -7.76 14.04
CA MET A 77 9.44 -6.37 13.76
C MET A 77 10.05 -6.00 12.41
N PRO A 78 9.31 -5.39 11.48
CA PRO A 78 9.86 -4.97 10.21
C PRO A 78 10.88 -3.84 10.40
N ASN A 79 11.90 -3.82 9.54
CA ASN A 79 12.84 -2.71 9.43
C ASN A 79 12.25 -1.68 8.46
N ASP A 80 12.13 -0.43 8.90
CA ASP A 80 11.57 0.63 8.05
C ASP A 80 12.41 0.87 6.79
N GLY A 81 13.72 0.62 6.84
CA GLY A 81 14.58 0.67 5.66
C GLY A 81 14.16 -0.34 4.59
N ASP A 82 13.82 -1.55 4.99
CA ASP A 82 13.32 -2.57 4.07
C ASP A 82 11.99 -2.16 3.44
N LEU A 83 11.13 -1.47 4.20
CA LEU A 83 9.87 -0.95 3.67
C LEU A 83 10.08 0.20 2.68
N VAL A 84 11.06 1.06 2.92
CA VAL A 84 11.45 2.13 1.98
C VAL A 84 12.01 1.52 0.70
N ASP A 85 12.84 0.48 0.82
CA ASP A 85 13.43 -0.21 -0.33
C ASP A 85 12.37 -0.91 -1.20
N LEU A 86 11.20 -1.19 -0.65
CA LEU A 86 10.08 -1.75 -1.39
C LEU A 86 9.41 -0.73 -2.32
N ILE A 87 9.56 0.57 -2.05
CA ILE A 87 8.89 1.63 -2.82
C ILE A 87 9.12 1.52 -4.32
N PRO A 88 10.36 1.35 -4.84
CA PRO A 88 10.56 1.21 -6.28
C PRO A 88 9.87 0.00 -6.91
N LEU A 89 9.61 -1.03 -6.11
CA LEU A 89 8.90 -2.23 -6.57
C LEU A 89 7.39 -2.03 -6.59
N LEU A 90 6.86 -1.29 -5.60
CA LEU A 90 5.44 -0.93 -5.56
C LEU A 90 5.11 0.13 -6.59
N LEU A 91 6.01 1.08 -6.78
CA LEU A 91 5.86 2.28 -7.61
C LEU A 91 7.04 2.35 -8.59
N PRO A 92 7.05 1.51 -9.65
CA PRO A 92 8.22 1.42 -10.54
C PRO A 92 8.44 2.67 -11.41
N GLN A 93 7.43 3.50 -11.58
CA GLN A 93 7.51 4.71 -12.40
C GLN A 93 7.71 5.93 -11.51
N GLN A 94 8.68 6.78 -11.85
CA GLN A 94 9.02 7.97 -11.04
C GLN A 94 7.84 8.91 -10.84
N HIS A 95 6.98 9.07 -11.84
CA HIS A 95 5.79 9.93 -11.71
C HIS A 95 4.79 9.39 -10.68
N LEU A 96 4.67 8.06 -10.55
CA LEU A 96 3.84 7.44 -9.51
C LEU A 96 4.46 7.63 -8.13
N GLN A 97 5.79 7.52 -8.02
CA GLN A 97 6.46 7.78 -6.75
C GLN A 97 6.20 9.21 -6.28
N LYS A 98 6.38 10.19 -7.18
CA LYS A 98 6.09 11.60 -6.86
C LYS A 98 4.62 11.78 -6.47
N LYS A 99 3.71 11.21 -7.24
CA LYS A 99 2.27 11.32 -7.00
C LYS A 99 1.91 10.76 -5.62
N VAL A 100 2.32 9.56 -5.30
CA VAL A 100 1.94 8.85 -4.06
C VAL A 100 2.65 9.42 -2.83
N LEU A 101 3.91 9.84 -2.97
CA LEU A 101 4.72 10.30 -1.83
C LEU A 101 4.61 11.81 -1.59
N VAL A 102 4.23 12.59 -2.59
CA VAL A 102 4.23 14.06 -2.51
C VAL A 102 2.86 14.64 -2.87
N ASP A 103 2.42 14.46 -4.11
CA ASP A 103 1.26 15.20 -4.64
C ASP A 103 -0.05 14.79 -3.94
N ASN A 104 -0.27 13.47 -3.76
CA ASN A 104 -1.48 12.97 -3.10
C ASN A 104 -1.53 13.35 -1.61
N PRO A 105 -0.44 13.17 -0.82
CA PRO A 105 -0.45 13.64 0.57
C PRO A 105 -0.69 15.14 0.71
N ASP A 106 -0.06 15.93 -0.14
CA ASP A 106 -0.24 17.38 -0.13
C ASP A 106 -1.70 17.77 -0.38
N ARG A 107 -2.32 17.12 -1.36
CA ARG A 107 -3.73 17.38 -1.70
C ARG A 107 -4.69 16.93 -0.58
N LEU A 108 -4.43 15.77 0.04
CA LEU A 108 -5.31 15.25 1.09
C LEU A 108 -5.17 16.03 2.41
N TYR A 109 -3.93 16.29 2.82
CA TYR A 109 -3.64 16.88 4.12
C TYR A 109 -3.46 18.40 4.06
N ASN A 110 -3.33 18.95 2.87
CA ASN A 110 -3.22 20.39 2.65
C ASN A 110 -2.09 21.03 3.47
N PHE A 111 -0.88 20.57 3.26
CA PHE A 111 0.30 21.07 3.99
C PHE A 111 0.66 22.54 3.68
N GLY A 112 -0.01 23.15 2.76
CA GLY A 112 0.25 24.51 2.33
C GLY A 112 1.01 24.60 1.05
#